data_b799ffefba7738a6d032072ec3a72c2a
#
_entry.id   b799ffefba7738a6d032072ec3a72c2a
#
_cell.length_a   1.000
_cell.length_b   1.000
_cell.length_c   1.000
_cell.angle_alpha   90.00
_cell.angle_beta   90.00
_cell.angle_gamma   90.00
#
_symmetry.space_group_name_H-M   'P 1'
#
loop_
_entity.id
_entity.type
_entity.pdbx_description
1 polymer ?
#
loop_
_entity_poly.entity_id
_entity_poly.type
_entity_poly.pdbx_seq_one_letter_code
_entity_poly.pdbx_strand_id
1 'polypeptide(L)'
;MLKVHGAAGGVTPGLENLVTDSAAPALHGLKVLVIDDSKTIRRTAETLLSKEGCTVYTAVDGFDALAKIADYRPDIIFVDIMMPRLDGYQTCSLIKHNRTFRETPVIMLSSKDGLFDRARGRIVGSEHYLTKPFTKDELLGAITRQAAR
;
A
#
# COMPACT_ATOMS: atom_id res chain seq x y z
N MET A 1 -4.42 20.15 21.83
CA MET A 1 -4.80 21.02 21.27
C MET A 1 -4.79 21.20 20.59
N LEU A 2 -4.48 20.73 21.29
CA LEU A 2 -4.75 21.38 20.73
C LEU A 2 -4.43 21.47 20.38
N LYS A 3 -4.29 20.94 21.08
CA LYS A 3 -4.33 21.41 20.65
C LYS A 3 -3.92 21.59 20.25
N VAL A 4 -3.60 20.78 20.78
CA VAL A 4 -3.64 21.33 20.25
C VAL A 4 -3.29 21.37 19.82
N HIS A 5 -2.98 21.04 20.00
CA HIS A 5 -2.98 21.68 19.49
C HIS A 5 -2.69 21.84 19.32
N GLY A 6 -2.13 21.05 20.00
CA GLY A 6 -2.51 21.69 19.80
C GLY A 6 -2.12 21.83 19.56
N ALA A 7 -1.74 21.25 20.13
CA ALA A 7 -1.95 21.96 19.99
C ALA A 7 -1.75 22.05 19.70
N ALA A 8 -1.25 21.65 20.22
CA ALA A 8 -1.58 22.32 19.93
C ALA A 8 -1.53 22.27 19.39
N GLY A 9 -0.82 21.89 19.73
CA GLY A 9 -1.41 22.33 19.32
C GLY A 9 -1.25 22.33 18.55
N GLY A 10 -0.65 22.07 18.99
CA GLY A 10 -1.26 22.52 18.44
C GLY A 10 -1.08 22.78 17.67
N VAL A 11 -0.71 22.41 17.78
CA VAL A 11 -1.19 23.15 17.08
C VAL A 11 -1.31 23.51 16.50
N THR A 12 -0.83 23.16 16.85
CA THR A 12 -1.40 23.80 16.28
C THR A 12 -1.53 24.04 15.67
N PRO A 13 -1.19 23.87 15.95
CA PRO A 13 -1.72 24.20 15.30
C PRO A 13 -1.79 24.25 14.60
N GLY A 14 -1.34 24.21 14.55
CA GLY A 14 -1.83 24.32 13.81
C GLY A 14 -1.75 24.15 13.05
N LEU A 15 -1.50 23.65 12.76
CA LEU A 15 -1.82 23.65 12.05
C LEU A 15 -1.58 23.66 11.36
N GLU A 16 -1.32 23.54 11.29
CA GLU A 16 -1.48 23.58 10.66
C GLU A 16 -1.43 23.35 9.96
N ASN A 17 -1.21 23.29 9.77
CA ASN A 17 -1.36 23.12 9.12
C ASN A 17 -1.44 22.88 8.60
N LEU A 18 -1.49 22.77 8.37
CA LEU A 18 -1.65 22.37 7.84
C LEU A 18 -1.72 22.31 7.08
N VAL A 19 -1.73 22.35 6.59
CA VAL A 19 -1.72 22.04 5.91
C VAL A 19 -1.41 21.69 4.97
N THR A 20 -1.64 22.10 4.57
CA THR A 20 -1.45 21.76 3.40
C THR A 20 -0.77 20.60 3.06
N ASP A 21 -0.01 20.39 3.10
CA ASP A 21 0.58 19.13 3.13
C ASP A 21 0.00 18.26 4.15
N SER A 22 -1.19 18.48 4.46
CA SER A 22 -1.86 17.76 5.52
C SER A 22 -1.88 16.26 5.28
N ALA A 23 -1.79 15.82 4.02
CA ALA A 23 -1.74 14.39 3.73
C ALA A 23 -0.38 13.79 4.05
N ALA A 24 0.68 14.58 3.98
CA ALA A 24 2.03 14.08 4.20
C ALA A 24 2.25 13.48 5.58
N PRO A 25 1.74 14.07 6.68
CA PRO A 25 1.91 13.46 7.99
C PRO A 25 1.28 12.07 8.10
N ALA A 26 0.17 11.84 7.40
CA ALA A 26 -0.50 10.54 7.44
C ALA A 26 0.31 9.45 6.76
N LEU A 27 1.18 9.81 5.82
CA LEU A 27 2.01 8.86 5.09
C LEU A 27 3.36 8.64 5.75
N HIS A 28 3.77 9.55 6.62
CA HIS A 28 5.10 9.49 7.24
C HIS A 28 5.21 8.28 8.16
N GLY A 29 6.20 7.43 7.89
CA GLY A 29 6.41 6.23 8.67
C GLY A 29 5.48 5.09 8.34
N LEU A 30 4.54 5.27 7.41
CA LEU A 30 3.64 4.20 6.99
C LEU A 30 4.45 3.10 6.34
N LYS A 31 4.24 1.85 6.77
CA LYS A 31 4.97 0.71 6.23
C LYS A 31 4.20 0.15 5.03
N VAL A 32 4.84 0.16 3.88
CA VAL A 32 4.25 -0.29 2.61
C VAL A 32 5.08 -1.44 2.07
N LEU A 33 4.41 -2.52 1.69
CA LEU A 33 5.06 -3.65 1.02
C LEU A 33 4.61 -3.67 -0.44
N VAL A 34 5.58 -3.72 -1.36
CA VAL A 34 5.30 -3.79 -2.79
C VAL A 34 5.81 -5.13 -3.31
N ILE A 35 4.89 -5.95 -3.82
CA ILE A 35 5.19 -7.29 -4.32
C ILE A 35 5.04 -7.30 -5.83
N ASP A 36 6.13 -7.45 -6.54
CA ASP A 36 6.12 -7.47 -8.01
C ASP A 36 7.40 -8.15 -8.48
N ASP A 37 7.30 -9.02 -9.47
CA ASP A 37 8.50 -9.68 -9.99
C ASP A 37 9.33 -8.76 -10.88
N SER A 38 8.78 -7.59 -11.27
CA SER A 38 9.50 -6.59 -12.04
C SER A 38 10.34 -5.68 -11.13
N LYS A 39 11.64 -5.73 -11.31
CA LYS A 39 12.55 -4.86 -10.56
C LYS A 39 12.25 -3.38 -10.81
N THR A 40 11.90 -3.04 -12.05
CA THR A 40 11.57 -1.66 -12.41
C THR A 40 10.36 -1.15 -11.62
N ILE A 41 9.31 -1.95 -11.55
CA ILE A 41 8.11 -1.57 -10.80
C ILE A 41 8.42 -1.43 -9.31
N ARG A 42 9.16 -2.37 -8.73
CA ARG A 42 9.55 -2.28 -7.32
C ARG A 42 10.33 -1.00 -7.03
N ARG A 43 11.31 -0.68 -7.88
CA ARG A 43 12.12 0.51 -7.69
C ARG A 43 11.32 1.79 -7.86
N THR A 44 10.44 1.83 -8.86
CA THR A 44 9.61 3.00 -9.09
C THR A 44 8.72 3.27 -7.87
N ALA A 45 8.03 2.26 -7.39
CA ALA A 45 7.16 2.40 -6.23
C ALA A 45 7.96 2.81 -5.00
N GLU A 46 9.10 2.17 -4.77
CA GLU A 46 9.95 2.47 -3.63
C GLU A 46 10.41 3.93 -3.65
N THR A 47 10.88 4.39 -4.81
CA THR A 47 11.35 5.77 -4.95
C THR A 47 10.23 6.78 -4.70
N LEU A 48 9.07 6.55 -5.30
CA LEU A 48 7.93 7.46 -5.16
C LEU A 48 7.44 7.53 -3.71
N LEU A 49 7.30 6.37 -3.08
CA LEU A 49 6.76 6.30 -1.73
C LEU A 49 7.74 6.75 -0.66
N SER A 50 9.03 6.45 -0.84
CA SER A 50 10.04 6.88 0.11
C SER A 50 10.14 8.40 0.19
N LYS A 51 9.95 9.07 -0.94
CA LYS A 51 9.97 10.54 -0.97
C LYS A 51 8.82 11.15 -0.17
N GLU A 52 7.74 10.39 0.02
CA GLU A 52 6.59 10.85 0.79
C GLU A 52 6.67 10.45 2.26
N GLY A 53 7.79 9.87 2.67
CA GLY A 53 8.00 9.51 4.06
C GLY A 53 7.60 8.10 4.45
N CYS A 54 7.15 7.29 3.49
CA CYS A 54 6.82 5.90 3.76
C CYS A 54 8.06 5.06 3.98
N THR A 55 7.93 4.03 4.81
CA THR A 55 8.95 2.99 4.94
C THR A 55 8.55 1.87 3.98
N VAL A 56 9.35 1.62 2.95
CA VAL A 56 8.98 0.72 1.87
C VAL A 56 9.78 -0.57 1.93
N TYR A 57 9.08 -1.68 1.88
CA TYR A 57 9.65 -3.01 1.74
C TYR A 57 9.23 -3.56 0.38
N THR A 58 10.05 -4.38 -0.23
CA THR A 58 9.73 -4.98 -1.52
C THR A 58 9.88 -6.49 -1.45
N ALA A 59 9.11 -7.20 -2.27
CA ALA A 59 9.19 -8.65 -2.39
C ALA A 59 9.10 -9.02 -3.86
N VAL A 60 9.79 -10.09 -4.24
CA VAL A 60 9.88 -10.49 -5.64
C VAL A 60 8.80 -11.47 -6.06
N ASP A 61 8.18 -12.15 -5.10
CA ASP A 61 7.11 -13.11 -5.37
C ASP A 61 6.25 -13.28 -4.13
N GLY A 62 5.21 -14.13 -4.24
CA GLY A 62 4.28 -14.34 -3.14
C GLY A 62 4.90 -14.99 -1.92
N PHE A 63 5.85 -15.89 -2.11
CA PHE A 63 6.50 -16.56 -0.99
C PHE A 63 7.40 -15.61 -0.22
N ASP A 64 8.20 -14.81 -0.94
CA ASP A 64 9.03 -13.78 -0.34
C ASP A 64 8.14 -12.79 0.43
N ALA A 65 6.99 -12.47 -0.15
CA ALA A 65 6.02 -11.55 0.46
C ALA A 65 5.51 -12.07 1.79
N LEU A 66 5.12 -13.34 1.86
CA LEU A 66 4.59 -13.90 3.10
C LEU A 66 5.60 -13.83 4.23
N ALA A 67 6.88 -14.08 3.93
CA ALA A 67 7.94 -13.97 4.92
C ALA A 67 8.09 -12.51 5.41
N LYS A 68 8.07 -11.56 4.49
CA LYS A 68 8.24 -10.14 4.83
C LYS A 68 7.04 -9.58 5.56
N ILE A 69 5.84 -10.05 5.25
CA ILE A 69 4.64 -9.64 5.97
C ILE A 69 4.75 -10.05 7.44
N ALA A 70 5.19 -11.27 7.70
CA ALA A 70 5.36 -11.75 9.06
C ALA A 70 6.43 -10.96 9.81
N ASP A 71 7.53 -10.62 9.12
CA ASP A 71 8.66 -9.94 9.75
C ASP A 71 8.40 -8.46 10.00
N TYR A 72 7.80 -7.77 9.03
CA TYR A 72 7.71 -6.30 9.06
C TYR A 72 6.32 -5.76 9.34
N ARG A 73 5.28 -6.57 9.19
CA ARG A 73 3.89 -6.18 9.45
C ARG A 73 3.51 -4.88 8.75
N PRO A 74 3.47 -4.88 7.41
CA PRO A 74 3.15 -3.66 6.67
C PRO A 74 1.73 -3.17 6.96
N ASP A 75 1.53 -1.86 6.80
CA ASP A 75 0.24 -1.23 6.97
C ASP A 75 -0.62 -1.34 5.71
N ILE A 76 0.02 -1.48 4.55
CA ILE A 76 -0.68 -1.65 3.27
C ILE A 76 0.22 -2.45 2.33
N ILE A 77 -0.42 -3.24 1.46
CA ILE A 77 0.29 -4.14 0.55
C ILE A 77 -0.18 -3.90 -0.88
N PHE A 78 0.79 -3.74 -1.80
CA PHE A 78 0.53 -3.74 -3.24
C PHE A 78 1.07 -5.04 -3.81
N VAL A 79 0.26 -5.75 -4.59
CA VAL A 79 0.66 -7.04 -5.13
C VAL A 79 0.34 -7.16 -6.61
N ASP A 80 1.35 -7.54 -7.40
CA ASP A 80 1.21 -7.82 -8.83
C ASP A 80 0.34 -9.06 -9.01
N ILE A 81 -0.61 -8.98 -9.93
CA ILE A 81 -1.50 -10.10 -10.23
C ILE A 81 -0.74 -11.23 -10.93
N MET A 82 0.10 -10.87 -11.90
CA MET A 82 0.78 -11.85 -12.75
C MET A 82 2.17 -12.18 -12.20
N MET A 83 2.24 -13.21 -11.38
CA MET A 83 3.52 -13.69 -10.85
C MET A 83 3.58 -15.22 -11.00
N PRO A 84 4.78 -15.77 -11.20
CA PRO A 84 4.90 -17.23 -11.33
C PRO A 84 4.62 -17.93 -10.01
N ARG A 85 4.15 -19.17 -10.11
CA ARG A 85 3.87 -20.07 -9.00
C ARG A 85 2.73 -19.61 -8.10
N LEU A 86 2.83 -18.46 -7.49
CA LEU A 86 1.82 -17.91 -6.58
C LEU A 86 1.44 -16.53 -7.11
N ASP A 87 0.29 -16.44 -7.79
CA ASP A 87 -0.15 -15.19 -8.39
C ASP A 87 -0.70 -14.21 -7.33
N GLY A 88 -1.08 -13.02 -7.77
CA GLY A 88 -1.55 -11.99 -6.86
C GLY A 88 -2.85 -12.35 -6.15
N TYR A 89 -3.77 -13.03 -6.83
CA TYR A 89 -5.03 -13.46 -6.22
C TYR A 89 -4.76 -14.50 -5.12
N GLN A 90 -3.90 -15.46 -5.41
CA GLN A 90 -3.53 -16.48 -4.43
C GLN A 90 -2.81 -15.87 -3.24
N THR A 91 -1.89 -14.94 -3.49
CA THR A 91 -1.17 -14.26 -2.43
C THR A 91 -2.13 -13.47 -1.55
N CYS A 92 -3.03 -12.71 -2.16
CA CYS A 92 -4.03 -11.94 -1.42
C CYS A 92 -4.92 -12.86 -0.57
N SER A 93 -5.36 -13.98 -1.15
CA SER A 93 -6.17 -14.94 -0.43
C SER A 93 -5.46 -15.46 0.81
N LEU A 94 -4.19 -15.79 0.69
CA LEU A 94 -3.40 -16.28 1.82
C LEU A 94 -3.28 -15.21 2.91
N ILE A 95 -3.06 -13.96 2.52
CA ILE A 95 -2.97 -12.86 3.47
C ILE A 95 -4.30 -12.70 4.22
N LYS A 96 -5.40 -12.69 3.49
CA LYS A 96 -6.72 -12.44 4.07
C LYS A 96 -7.23 -13.61 4.91
N HIS A 97 -6.72 -14.82 4.67
CA HIS A 97 -7.07 -15.96 5.52
C HIS A 97 -6.22 -16.04 6.78
N ASN A 98 -5.20 -15.21 6.89
CA ASN A 98 -4.39 -15.15 8.10
C ASN A 98 -5.03 -14.18 9.08
N ARG A 99 -5.37 -14.67 10.26
CA ARG A 99 -6.07 -13.89 11.28
C ARG A 99 -5.33 -12.60 11.63
N THR A 100 -4.01 -12.64 11.65
CA THR A 100 -3.18 -11.49 12.02
C THR A 100 -3.20 -10.40 10.96
N PHE A 101 -3.29 -10.79 9.68
CA PHE A 101 -3.09 -9.85 8.57
C PHE A 101 -4.34 -9.57 7.73
N ARG A 102 -5.46 -10.19 8.05
CA ARG A 102 -6.65 -10.05 7.19
C ARG A 102 -7.22 -8.63 7.14
N GLU A 103 -6.88 -7.79 8.12
CA GLU A 103 -7.32 -6.39 8.11
C GLU A 103 -6.37 -5.48 7.33
N THR A 104 -5.22 -5.98 6.93
CA THR A 104 -4.25 -5.19 6.16
C THR A 104 -4.78 -4.99 4.75
N PRO A 105 -4.92 -3.73 4.29
CA PRO A 105 -5.42 -3.48 2.93
C PRO A 105 -4.48 -4.04 1.87
N VAL A 106 -5.05 -4.67 0.85
CA VAL A 106 -4.31 -5.21 -0.28
C VAL A 106 -4.82 -4.56 -1.56
N ILE A 107 -3.92 -3.92 -2.29
CA ILE A 107 -4.19 -3.27 -3.56
C ILE A 107 -3.54 -4.10 -4.66
N MET A 108 -4.32 -4.53 -5.65
CA MET A 108 -3.80 -5.34 -6.76
C MET A 108 -3.17 -4.45 -7.81
N LEU A 109 -2.07 -4.90 -8.39
CA LEU A 109 -1.41 -4.20 -9.51
C LEU A 109 -1.61 -5.02 -10.77
N SER A 110 -2.33 -4.44 -11.74
CA SER A 110 -2.66 -5.10 -13.00
C SER A 110 -1.86 -4.48 -14.14
N SER A 111 -1.34 -5.29 -15.06
CA SER A 111 -0.67 -4.74 -16.23
C SER A 111 -1.70 -4.09 -17.15
N LYS A 112 -1.23 -3.17 -18.00
CA LYS A 112 -2.10 -2.48 -18.94
C LYS A 112 -2.82 -3.45 -19.86
N ASP A 113 -2.12 -4.51 -20.27
CA ASP A 113 -2.68 -5.52 -21.17
C ASP A 113 -3.32 -6.68 -20.41
N GLY A 114 -3.25 -6.66 -19.09
CA GLY A 114 -3.84 -7.70 -18.26
C GLY A 114 -5.27 -7.37 -17.94
N LEU A 115 -6.05 -8.41 -17.70
CA LEU A 115 -7.45 -8.25 -17.32
C LEU A 115 -7.59 -8.49 -15.83
N PHE A 116 -7.80 -7.42 -15.08
CA PHE A 116 -8.11 -7.56 -13.68
C PHE A 116 -9.54 -8.06 -13.55
N ASP A 117 -9.70 -9.19 -12.88
CA ASP A 117 -11.02 -9.76 -12.62
C ASP A 117 -11.53 -9.16 -11.30
N ARG A 118 -12.43 -8.20 -11.40
CA ARG A 118 -12.98 -7.51 -10.24
C ARG A 118 -13.72 -8.45 -9.30
N ALA A 119 -14.44 -9.40 -9.86
CA ALA A 119 -15.19 -10.36 -9.06
C ALA A 119 -14.21 -11.24 -8.26
N ARG A 120 -13.17 -11.72 -8.92
CA ARG A 120 -12.15 -12.54 -8.26
C ARG A 120 -11.39 -11.74 -7.20
N GLY A 121 -11.10 -10.46 -7.50
CA GLY A 121 -10.47 -9.57 -6.53
C GLY A 121 -11.29 -9.42 -5.26
N ARG A 122 -12.60 -9.25 -5.41
CA ARG A 122 -13.50 -9.16 -4.25
C ARG A 122 -13.54 -10.45 -3.47
N ILE A 123 -13.58 -11.58 -4.17
CA ILE A 123 -13.65 -12.90 -3.53
C ILE A 123 -12.41 -13.13 -2.64
N VAL A 124 -11.22 -12.75 -3.12
CA VAL A 124 -10.00 -12.93 -2.33
C VAL A 124 -9.78 -11.81 -1.31
N GLY A 125 -10.61 -10.77 -1.33
CA GLY A 125 -10.60 -9.73 -0.30
C GLY A 125 -9.74 -8.53 -0.58
N SER A 126 -9.32 -8.31 -1.83
CA SER A 126 -8.55 -7.10 -2.15
C SER A 126 -9.45 -5.86 -2.04
N GLU A 127 -8.88 -4.75 -1.59
CA GLU A 127 -9.63 -3.52 -1.39
C GLU A 127 -9.72 -2.66 -2.65
N HIS A 128 -8.75 -2.77 -3.54
CA HIS A 128 -8.70 -1.93 -4.73
C HIS A 128 -7.69 -2.49 -5.73
N TYR A 129 -7.60 -1.87 -6.90
CA TYR A 129 -6.56 -2.22 -7.88
C TYR A 129 -6.07 -0.97 -8.59
N LEU A 130 -4.84 -1.04 -9.11
CA LEU A 130 -4.24 -0.01 -9.95
C LEU A 130 -3.69 -0.68 -11.21
N THR A 131 -3.68 0.06 -12.30
CA THR A 131 -3.11 -0.40 -13.56
C THR A 131 -1.66 0.09 -13.68
N LYS A 132 -0.77 -0.79 -14.10
CA LYS A 132 0.62 -0.42 -14.38
C LYS A 132 0.74 0.05 -15.82
N PRO A 133 1.50 1.10 -16.12
CA PRO A 133 2.24 1.91 -15.14
C PRO A 133 1.31 2.85 -14.39
N PHE A 134 1.56 3.00 -13.11
CA PHE A 134 0.80 3.91 -12.26
C PHE A 134 1.54 5.24 -12.12
N THR A 135 0.77 6.30 -11.86
CA THR A 135 1.35 7.59 -11.56
C THR A 135 1.57 7.69 -10.05
N LYS A 136 2.38 8.69 -9.65
CA LYS A 136 2.56 8.99 -8.24
C LYS A 136 1.22 9.27 -7.57
N ASP A 137 0.37 10.08 -8.21
CA ASP A 137 -0.91 10.47 -7.64
C ASP A 137 -1.85 9.27 -7.46
N GLU A 138 -1.84 8.35 -8.43
CA GLU A 138 -2.65 7.14 -8.31
C GLU A 138 -2.18 6.28 -7.16
N LEU A 139 -0.87 6.14 -7.01
CA LEU A 139 -0.29 5.33 -5.94
C LEU A 139 -0.61 5.94 -4.57
N LEU A 140 -0.36 7.24 -4.41
CA LEU A 140 -0.64 7.94 -3.17
C LEU A 140 -2.14 8.00 -2.88
N GLY A 141 -2.96 8.16 -3.91
CA GLY A 141 -4.41 8.18 -3.75
C GLY A 141 -4.94 6.86 -3.20
N ALA A 142 -4.41 5.74 -3.68
CA ALA A 142 -4.82 4.44 -3.19
C ALA A 142 -4.48 4.28 -1.70
N ILE A 143 -3.30 4.73 -1.29
CA ILE A 143 -2.88 4.66 0.11
C ILE A 143 -3.77 5.55 0.98
N THR A 144 -3.96 6.80 0.56
CA THR A 144 -4.75 7.77 1.33
C THR A 144 -6.18 7.29 1.52
N ARG A 145 -6.76 6.69 0.47
CA ARG A 145 -8.12 6.18 0.53
C ARG A 145 -8.25 5.08 1.59
N GLN A 146 -7.27 4.20 1.69
CA GLN A 146 -7.30 3.14 2.69
C GLN A 146 -7.03 3.68 4.08
N ALA A 147 -6.13 4.63 4.21
CA ALA A 147 -5.79 5.22 5.50
C ALA A 147 -6.94 6.04 6.10
N ALA A 148 -7.85 6.52 5.27
CA ALA A 148 -8.99 7.32 5.71
C ALA A 148 -10.15 6.50 6.27
N ARG A 149 -10.07 5.18 6.17
CA ARG A 149 -11.16 4.29 6.60
C ARG A 149 -11.20 4.07 8.09
#